data_1ae1fd38b49de086f99f9c525e2b0b90
#
_entry.id   1ae1fd38b49de086f99f9c525e2b0b90
#
_cell.length_a   1.000
_cell.length_b   1.000
_cell.length_c   1.000
_cell.angle_alpha   90.00
_cell.angle_beta   90.00
_cell.angle_gamma   90.00
#
_symmetry.space_group_name_H-M   'P 1'
#
loop_
_entity.id
_entity.type
_entity.pdbx_description
1 polymer ?
#
loop_
_entity_poly.entity_id
_entity_poly.type
_entity_poly.pdbx_seq_one_letter_code
_entity_poly.pdbx_strand_id
1 'polypeptide(L)'
;MEHDRGTSVIATAIGEWPSALEDVLLGTSNPARIVGLLEGFTRSALASELHSVTFYRRGVGAVFGLLLMDNRRIVVKVHRLDQVREGLDGIRTVQRTLAERGFPAPTPIGSPQAMGHGIAAAEEMLIVGEKVNPHDASVRRVLAAGLFQFVEAATPMLGIVQLPLANPFGLPDDQLWPTPHDLRFDFSLPGAEWIDELAKDARSILDLSASGSMVIGHADWRIENLRMDRSAVVAIFDWDSVCACPEAVLVGAASVHFTTDWSDSSTDPFPSPDESSAFISEYEEARGRRFASRDRELVEAAQIYRLAYGARCEHSDSLLGLFPDADGESGFAALLRSMTT
;
A
#
# COMPACT_ATOMS: atom_id res chain seq x y z
N MET A 1 -18.79 -23.47 -19.05
CA MET A 1 -19.50 -22.77 -17.94
C MET A 1 -18.54 -22.10 -16.93
N GLU A 2 -17.43 -22.71 -16.54
CA GLU A 2 -16.49 -22.11 -15.56
C GLU A 2 -15.57 -21.03 -16.15
N HIS A 3 -15.15 -21.20 -17.39
CA HIS A 3 -14.39 -20.18 -18.15
C HIS A 3 -15.16 -18.84 -18.27
N ASP A 4 -16.49 -18.93 -18.29
CA ASP A 4 -17.42 -17.80 -18.39
C ASP A 4 -17.48 -16.98 -17.08
N ARG A 5 -17.32 -17.63 -15.92
CA ARG A 5 -17.33 -16.95 -14.61
C ARG A 5 -16.11 -16.07 -14.39
N GLY A 6 -14.91 -16.53 -14.75
CA GLY A 6 -13.68 -15.74 -14.63
C GLY A 6 -13.70 -14.49 -15.52
N THR A 7 -14.20 -14.63 -16.73
CA THR A 7 -14.38 -13.52 -17.68
C THR A 7 -15.38 -12.49 -17.13
N SER A 8 -16.46 -12.94 -16.50
CA SER A 8 -17.47 -12.06 -15.89
C SER A 8 -16.91 -11.24 -14.70
N VAL A 9 -16.13 -11.87 -13.81
CA VAL A 9 -15.50 -11.19 -12.67
C VAL A 9 -14.59 -10.06 -13.13
N ILE A 10 -13.75 -10.32 -14.15
CA ILE A 10 -12.83 -9.33 -14.70
C ILE A 10 -13.60 -8.21 -15.41
N ALA A 11 -14.61 -8.56 -16.22
CA ALA A 11 -15.42 -7.59 -16.97
C ALA A 11 -16.16 -6.62 -16.03
N THR A 12 -16.69 -7.10 -14.92
CA THR A 12 -17.35 -6.26 -13.92
C THR A 12 -16.38 -5.23 -13.34
N ALA A 13 -15.20 -5.66 -12.90
CA ALA A 13 -14.22 -4.77 -12.28
C ALA A 13 -13.64 -3.73 -13.28
N ILE A 14 -13.46 -4.09 -14.56
CA ILE A 14 -12.99 -3.14 -15.59
C ILE A 14 -14.01 -2.03 -15.82
N GLY A 15 -15.32 -2.32 -15.71
CA GLY A 15 -16.38 -1.34 -15.93
C GLY A 15 -16.51 -0.26 -14.84
N GLU A 16 -15.87 -0.45 -13.68
CA GLU A 16 -16.06 0.42 -12.51
C GLU A 16 -15.17 1.69 -12.52
N TRP A 17 -14.09 1.73 -13.31
CA TRP A 17 -13.11 2.83 -13.26
C TRP A 17 -12.64 3.30 -14.64
N PRO A 18 -12.40 4.60 -14.83
CA PRO A 18 -12.05 5.17 -16.14
C PRO A 18 -10.59 4.95 -16.57
N SER A 19 -9.76 4.18 -15.84
CA SER A 19 -8.34 4.05 -16.17
C SER A 19 -8.06 2.92 -17.17
N ALA A 20 -7.02 3.10 -18.00
CA ALA A 20 -6.51 2.11 -18.95
C ALA A 20 -5.49 1.15 -18.31
N LEU A 21 -5.64 0.83 -17.02
CA LEU A 21 -4.68 0.04 -16.23
C LEU A 21 -4.33 -1.29 -16.91
N GLU A 22 -5.35 -2.01 -17.39
CA GLU A 22 -5.19 -3.31 -18.02
C GLU A 22 -4.40 -3.23 -19.33
N ASP A 23 -4.63 -2.20 -20.14
CA ASP A 23 -3.89 -1.99 -21.38
C ASP A 23 -2.42 -1.68 -21.10
N VAL A 24 -2.13 -0.91 -20.05
CA VAL A 24 -0.76 -0.58 -19.63
C VAL A 24 -0.05 -1.80 -19.04
N LEU A 25 -0.70 -2.56 -18.16
CA LEU A 25 -0.08 -3.69 -17.46
C LEU A 25 -0.08 -4.98 -18.29
N LEU A 26 -1.20 -5.27 -18.96
CA LEU A 26 -1.44 -6.57 -19.58
C LEU A 26 -1.40 -6.52 -21.10
N GLY A 27 -1.36 -5.31 -21.67
CA GLY A 27 -1.47 -5.10 -23.12
C GLY A 27 -2.85 -5.38 -23.67
N THR A 28 -3.86 -5.51 -22.80
CA THR A 28 -5.24 -5.78 -23.19
C THR A 28 -6.21 -5.54 -22.04
N SER A 29 -7.34 -4.91 -22.33
CA SER A 29 -8.51 -4.80 -21.44
C SER A 29 -9.60 -5.85 -21.78
N ASN A 30 -9.34 -6.76 -22.71
CA ASN A 30 -10.29 -7.84 -23.04
C ASN A 30 -10.25 -8.94 -21.97
N PRO A 31 -11.35 -9.20 -21.25
CA PRO A 31 -11.38 -10.16 -20.13
C PRO A 31 -10.96 -11.57 -20.52
N ALA A 32 -11.35 -12.06 -21.69
CA ALA A 32 -10.99 -13.42 -22.14
C ALA A 32 -9.48 -13.54 -22.44
N ARG A 33 -8.84 -12.48 -22.97
CA ARG A 33 -7.41 -12.44 -23.17
C ARG A 33 -6.67 -12.38 -21.83
N ILE A 34 -7.18 -11.64 -20.85
CA ILE A 34 -6.62 -11.58 -19.49
C ILE A 34 -6.66 -12.98 -18.85
N VAL A 35 -7.78 -13.70 -18.95
CA VAL A 35 -7.86 -15.10 -18.48
C VAL A 35 -6.79 -15.96 -19.15
N GLY A 36 -6.59 -15.84 -20.47
CA GLY A 36 -5.54 -16.56 -21.19
C GLY A 36 -4.12 -16.24 -20.71
N LEU A 37 -3.82 -14.99 -20.31
CA LEU A 37 -2.56 -14.61 -19.69
C LEU A 37 -2.38 -15.29 -18.32
N LEU A 38 -3.43 -15.31 -17.49
CA LEU A 38 -3.43 -15.98 -16.19
C LEU A 38 -3.23 -17.49 -16.33
N GLU A 39 -3.86 -18.14 -17.29
CA GLU A 39 -3.65 -19.57 -17.60
C GLU A 39 -2.21 -19.86 -18.05
N GLY A 40 -1.64 -18.98 -18.86
CA GLY A 40 -0.24 -19.07 -19.27
C GLY A 40 0.70 -18.98 -18.08
N PHE A 41 0.47 -17.99 -17.20
CA PHE A 41 1.25 -17.78 -15.99
C PHE A 41 1.13 -18.98 -15.01
N THR A 42 -0.07 -19.47 -14.73
CA THR A 42 -0.25 -20.56 -13.78
C THR A 42 0.42 -21.85 -14.25
N ARG A 43 0.37 -22.15 -15.55
CA ARG A 43 1.08 -23.31 -16.12
C ARG A 43 2.60 -23.17 -16.05
N SER A 44 3.13 -21.98 -16.41
CA SER A 44 4.58 -21.79 -16.49
C SER A 44 5.24 -21.59 -15.13
N ALA A 45 4.64 -20.74 -14.26
CA ALA A 45 5.23 -20.35 -13.00
C ALA A 45 4.86 -21.28 -11.83
N LEU A 46 3.71 -21.93 -11.89
CA LEU A 46 3.13 -22.65 -10.76
C LEU A 46 2.91 -24.14 -11.02
N ALA A 47 3.20 -24.60 -12.24
CA ALA A 47 3.01 -25.99 -12.71
C ALA A 47 1.59 -26.51 -12.43
N SER A 48 0.57 -25.65 -12.57
CA SER A 48 -0.85 -26.01 -12.36
C SER A 48 -1.73 -25.25 -13.35
N GLU A 49 -2.89 -25.81 -13.65
CA GLU A 49 -3.90 -25.16 -14.49
C GLU A 49 -4.80 -24.25 -13.66
N LEU A 50 -5.28 -23.18 -14.28
CA LEU A 50 -6.28 -22.30 -13.69
C LEU A 50 -7.64 -23.01 -13.67
N HIS A 51 -8.27 -23.09 -12.47
CA HIS A 51 -9.63 -23.56 -12.35
C HIS A 51 -10.61 -22.39 -12.49
N SER A 52 -10.40 -21.29 -11.72
CA SER A 52 -11.26 -20.10 -11.81
C SER A 52 -10.56 -18.84 -11.27
N VAL A 53 -11.02 -17.66 -11.74
CA VAL A 53 -10.73 -16.38 -11.13
C VAL A 53 -11.80 -16.11 -10.07
N THR A 54 -11.39 -15.91 -8.83
CA THR A 54 -12.31 -15.73 -7.69
C THR A 54 -12.62 -14.28 -7.40
N PHE A 55 -11.65 -13.39 -7.65
CA PHE A 55 -11.81 -11.94 -7.64
C PHE A 55 -10.79 -11.26 -8.55
N TYR A 56 -11.08 -10.03 -8.92
CA TYR A 56 -10.15 -9.08 -9.53
C TYR A 56 -10.27 -7.74 -8.82
N ARG A 57 -9.15 -7.16 -8.43
CA ARG A 57 -9.06 -5.82 -7.84
C ARG A 57 -8.06 -4.99 -8.61
N ARG A 58 -8.42 -3.74 -8.81
CA ARG A 58 -7.61 -2.70 -9.44
C ARG A 58 -7.07 -1.76 -8.38
N GLY A 59 -5.82 -1.35 -8.53
CA GLY A 59 -5.14 -0.40 -7.66
C GLY A 59 -3.89 0.12 -8.38
N VAL A 60 -2.76 0.17 -7.68
CA VAL A 60 -1.44 0.46 -8.29
C VAL A 60 -1.10 -0.58 -9.37
N GLY A 61 -1.52 -1.81 -9.14
CA GLY A 61 -1.39 -2.95 -10.04
C GLY A 61 -2.71 -3.69 -10.23
N ALA A 62 -2.64 -4.80 -10.94
CA ALA A 62 -3.77 -5.71 -11.13
C ALA A 62 -3.63 -6.91 -10.18
N VAL A 63 -4.63 -7.15 -9.32
CA VAL A 63 -4.61 -8.19 -8.28
C VAL A 63 -5.71 -9.21 -8.55
N PHE A 64 -5.32 -10.45 -8.83
CA PHE A 64 -6.23 -11.54 -9.14
C PHE A 64 -6.20 -12.61 -8.05
N GLY A 65 -7.38 -12.97 -7.52
CA GLY A 65 -7.55 -14.18 -6.72
C GLY A 65 -7.83 -15.35 -7.63
N LEU A 66 -7.08 -16.44 -7.49
CA LEU A 66 -7.17 -17.60 -8.34
C LEU A 66 -7.38 -18.87 -7.52
N LEU A 67 -8.22 -19.77 -8.02
CA LEU A 67 -8.30 -21.17 -7.62
C LEU A 67 -7.64 -21.98 -8.72
N LEU A 68 -6.71 -22.86 -8.35
CA LEU A 68 -6.02 -23.76 -9.27
C LEU A 68 -6.67 -25.15 -9.28
N MET A 69 -6.42 -25.95 -10.31
CA MET A 69 -6.94 -27.32 -10.43
C MET A 69 -6.45 -28.27 -9.33
N ASP A 70 -5.31 -27.97 -8.71
CA ASP A 70 -4.78 -28.68 -7.54
C ASP A 70 -5.33 -28.18 -6.20
N ASN A 71 -6.39 -27.38 -6.22
CA ASN A 71 -7.06 -26.75 -5.07
C ASN A 71 -6.24 -25.68 -4.32
N ARG A 72 -5.05 -25.30 -4.78
CA ARG A 72 -4.36 -24.12 -4.22
C ARG A 72 -5.16 -22.85 -4.51
N ARG A 73 -5.28 -22.01 -3.48
CA ARG A 73 -5.83 -20.65 -3.60
C ARG A 73 -4.67 -19.68 -3.53
N ILE A 74 -4.53 -18.86 -4.54
CA ILE A 74 -3.40 -17.93 -4.67
C ILE A 74 -3.87 -16.54 -5.03
N VAL A 75 -3.03 -15.57 -4.74
CA VAL A 75 -3.15 -14.20 -5.26
C VAL A 75 -2.03 -14.00 -6.28
N VAL A 76 -2.38 -13.47 -7.45
CA VAL A 76 -1.42 -13.03 -8.46
C VAL A 76 -1.52 -11.51 -8.57
N LYS A 77 -0.40 -10.84 -8.32
CA LYS A 77 -0.25 -9.38 -8.51
C LYS A 77 0.57 -9.12 -9.74
N VAL A 78 0.08 -8.22 -10.60
CA VAL A 78 0.81 -7.75 -11.79
C VAL A 78 1.23 -6.32 -11.56
N HIS A 79 2.53 -6.10 -11.60
CA HIS A 79 3.17 -4.82 -11.33
C HIS A 79 3.65 -4.15 -12.62
N ARG A 80 3.69 -2.82 -12.61
CA ARG A 80 4.33 -2.04 -13.67
C ARG A 80 5.84 -2.21 -13.60
N LEU A 81 6.48 -2.33 -14.76
CA LEU A 81 7.93 -2.54 -14.86
C LEU A 81 8.77 -1.37 -14.31
N ASP A 82 8.24 -0.16 -14.42
CA ASP A 82 8.90 1.07 -13.97
C ASP A 82 8.88 1.25 -12.45
N GLN A 83 7.97 0.57 -11.75
CA GLN A 83 7.79 0.74 -10.30
C GLN A 83 8.46 -0.33 -9.44
N VAL A 84 8.79 -1.50 -9.97
CA VAL A 84 9.04 -2.69 -9.13
C VAL A 84 10.38 -3.40 -9.39
N ARG A 85 11.11 -3.05 -10.47
CA ARG A 85 12.18 -3.90 -10.96
C ARG A 85 13.35 -4.12 -9.99
N GLU A 86 13.67 -3.15 -9.14
CA GLU A 86 14.88 -3.20 -8.30
C GLU A 86 14.64 -3.72 -6.87
N GLY A 87 13.38 -3.78 -6.41
CA GLY A 87 13.06 -4.13 -5.02
C GLY A 87 12.24 -5.40 -4.83
N LEU A 88 11.58 -5.91 -5.87
CA LEU A 88 10.61 -7.00 -5.73
C LEU A 88 11.20 -8.28 -5.13
N ASP A 89 12.39 -8.68 -5.55
CA ASP A 89 13.07 -9.87 -5.00
C ASP A 89 13.45 -9.68 -3.54
N GLY A 90 13.89 -8.48 -3.15
CA GLY A 90 14.18 -8.13 -1.77
C GLY A 90 12.92 -8.16 -0.90
N ILE A 91 11.84 -7.52 -1.36
CA ILE A 91 10.53 -7.54 -0.70
C ILE A 91 10.06 -8.98 -0.49
N ARG A 92 10.09 -9.80 -1.52
CA ARG A 92 9.66 -11.22 -1.45
C ARG A 92 10.57 -12.05 -0.53
N THR A 93 11.84 -11.69 -0.41
CA THR A 93 12.76 -12.33 0.54
C THR A 93 12.39 -11.98 1.98
N VAL A 94 12.08 -10.70 2.27
CA VAL A 94 11.56 -10.29 3.58
C VAL A 94 10.26 -11.01 3.90
N GLN A 95 9.30 -10.97 2.99
CA GLN A 95 7.99 -11.61 3.15
C GLN A 95 8.13 -13.11 3.44
N ARG A 96 8.92 -13.84 2.65
CA ARG A 96 9.14 -15.29 2.85
C ARG A 96 9.79 -15.57 4.19
N THR A 97 10.84 -14.83 4.54
CA THR A 97 11.56 -15.02 5.80
C THR A 97 10.64 -14.81 7.00
N LEU A 98 9.78 -13.82 6.94
CA LEU A 98 8.81 -13.55 8.01
C LEU A 98 7.71 -14.63 8.06
N ALA A 99 7.16 -15.04 6.91
CA ALA A 99 6.18 -16.14 6.85
C ALA A 99 6.73 -17.44 7.43
N GLU A 100 7.98 -17.82 7.09
CA GLU A 100 8.66 -19.01 7.62
C GLU A 100 8.88 -18.94 9.14
N ARG A 101 8.93 -17.74 9.70
CA ARG A 101 9.03 -17.51 11.17
C ARG A 101 7.66 -17.44 11.86
N GLY A 102 6.56 -17.66 11.13
CA GLY A 102 5.19 -17.61 11.65
C GLY A 102 4.62 -16.18 11.76
N PHE A 103 5.24 -15.20 11.12
CA PHE A 103 4.67 -13.86 11.02
C PHE A 103 3.44 -13.88 10.09
N PRO A 104 2.41 -13.03 10.30
CA PRO A 104 1.17 -13.06 9.54
C PRO A 104 1.34 -12.53 8.10
N ALA A 105 2.18 -13.17 7.33
CA ALA A 105 2.53 -12.87 5.95
C ALA A 105 2.06 -13.98 5.01
N PRO A 106 1.48 -13.67 3.84
CA PRO A 106 1.26 -14.67 2.80
C PRO A 106 2.60 -15.21 2.29
N THR A 107 2.68 -16.52 2.06
CA THR A 107 3.90 -17.14 1.53
C THR A 107 4.07 -16.83 0.05
N PRO A 108 5.18 -16.21 -0.40
CA PRO A 108 5.47 -16.00 -1.82
C PRO A 108 5.67 -17.34 -2.55
N ILE A 109 5.03 -17.50 -3.71
CA ILE A 109 5.08 -18.75 -4.51
C ILE A 109 5.86 -18.49 -5.81
N GLY A 110 6.82 -19.36 -6.12
CA GLY A 110 7.62 -19.27 -7.32
C GLY A 110 8.44 -17.98 -7.43
N SER A 111 8.90 -17.66 -8.63
CA SER A 111 9.61 -16.42 -8.98
C SER A 111 8.73 -15.51 -9.82
N PRO A 112 8.88 -14.19 -9.72
CA PRO A 112 8.18 -13.26 -10.60
C PRO A 112 8.49 -13.52 -12.06
N GLN A 113 7.48 -13.43 -12.92
CA GLN A 113 7.60 -13.67 -14.37
C GLN A 113 6.90 -12.57 -15.16
N ALA A 114 7.35 -12.33 -16.39
CA ALA A 114 6.66 -11.43 -17.29
C ALA A 114 5.23 -11.93 -17.59
N MET A 115 4.26 -11.05 -17.52
CA MET A 115 2.87 -11.30 -17.92
C MET A 115 2.30 -10.04 -18.58
N GLY A 116 1.98 -10.12 -19.87
CA GLY A 116 1.64 -8.93 -20.65
C GLY A 116 2.80 -7.94 -20.72
N HIS A 117 2.56 -6.70 -20.35
CA HIS A 117 3.58 -5.64 -20.28
C HIS A 117 4.16 -5.48 -18.86
N GLY A 118 3.68 -6.25 -17.87
CA GLY A 118 4.08 -6.18 -16.47
C GLY A 118 4.87 -7.40 -16.00
N ILE A 119 5.11 -7.41 -14.68
CA ILE A 119 5.68 -8.55 -13.96
C ILE A 119 4.62 -9.10 -13.01
N ALA A 120 4.30 -10.39 -13.15
CA ALA A 120 3.40 -11.10 -12.27
C ALA A 120 4.17 -11.81 -11.15
N ALA A 121 3.70 -11.66 -9.92
CA ALA A 121 4.17 -12.36 -8.74
C ALA A 121 3.00 -13.09 -8.06
N ALA A 122 3.23 -14.30 -7.58
CA ALA A 122 2.22 -15.09 -6.89
C ALA A 122 2.54 -15.24 -5.38
N GLU A 123 1.49 -15.27 -4.58
CA GLU A 123 1.54 -15.54 -3.15
C GLU A 123 0.34 -16.39 -2.71
N GLU A 124 0.44 -16.99 -1.53
CA GLU A 124 -0.66 -17.71 -0.90
C GLU A 124 -1.84 -16.76 -0.64
N MET A 125 -3.07 -17.23 -0.85
CA MET A 125 -4.26 -16.49 -0.46
C MET A 125 -4.59 -16.78 1.00
N LEU A 126 -4.32 -15.84 1.88
CA LEU A 126 -4.74 -15.94 3.27
C LEU A 126 -6.24 -15.62 3.40
N ILE A 127 -6.99 -16.55 3.99
CA ILE A 127 -8.43 -16.40 4.31
C ILE A 127 -8.55 -16.53 5.83
N VAL A 128 -8.07 -15.53 6.54
CA VAL A 128 -8.02 -15.54 8.01
C VAL A 128 -8.39 -14.14 8.53
N GLY A 129 -8.92 -14.10 9.74
CA GLY A 129 -9.27 -12.88 10.43
C GLY A 129 -10.44 -12.10 9.81
N GLU A 130 -10.76 -11.00 10.41
CA GLU A 130 -11.87 -10.14 10.05
C GLU A 130 -11.39 -8.68 9.86
N LYS A 131 -12.19 -7.90 9.13
CA LYS A 131 -12.11 -6.45 9.17
C LYS A 131 -12.70 -5.97 10.48
N VAL A 132 -12.09 -4.98 11.09
CA VAL A 132 -12.49 -4.39 12.37
C VAL A 132 -12.55 -2.88 12.23
N ASN A 133 -13.28 -2.21 13.12
CA ASN A 133 -13.32 -0.75 13.14
C ASN A 133 -12.00 -0.17 13.66
N PRO A 134 -11.19 0.54 12.83
CA PRO A 134 -9.89 1.07 13.23
C PRO A 134 -9.98 2.26 14.19
N HIS A 135 -11.17 2.90 14.34
CA HIS A 135 -11.40 3.99 15.29
C HIS A 135 -11.56 3.51 16.74
N ASP A 136 -11.76 2.20 16.95
CA ASP A 136 -11.76 1.66 18.29
C ASP A 136 -10.35 1.72 18.89
N ALA A 137 -10.23 2.34 20.08
CA ALA A 137 -8.93 2.52 20.75
C ALA A 137 -8.19 1.19 21.01
N SER A 138 -8.91 0.10 21.24
CA SER A 138 -8.32 -1.24 21.38
C SER A 138 -7.73 -1.76 20.08
N VAL A 139 -8.39 -1.52 18.95
CA VAL A 139 -7.93 -1.87 17.60
C VAL A 139 -6.73 -1.02 17.23
N ARG A 140 -6.79 0.30 17.38
CA ARG A 140 -5.68 1.22 17.11
C ARG A 140 -4.41 0.82 17.84
N ARG A 141 -4.51 0.46 19.12
CA ARG A 141 -3.36 -0.02 19.91
C ARG A 141 -2.74 -1.29 19.33
N VAL A 142 -3.56 -2.22 18.84
CA VAL A 142 -3.06 -3.44 18.19
C VAL A 142 -2.41 -3.12 16.85
N LEU A 143 -2.95 -2.16 16.08
CA LEU A 143 -2.36 -1.72 14.82
C LEU A 143 -0.99 -1.05 15.05
N ALA A 144 -0.87 -0.17 16.04
CA ALA A 144 0.38 0.48 16.39
C ALA A 144 1.44 -0.52 16.88
N ALA A 145 1.06 -1.43 17.77
CA ALA A 145 1.94 -2.50 18.24
C ALA A 145 2.33 -3.47 17.11
N GLY A 146 1.41 -3.79 16.20
CA GLY A 146 1.66 -4.64 15.03
C GLY A 146 2.67 -4.03 14.08
N LEU A 147 2.62 -2.71 13.85
CA LEU A 147 3.63 -2.00 13.05
C LEU A 147 5.02 -2.10 13.72
N PHE A 148 5.09 -1.89 15.04
CA PHE A 148 6.36 -2.06 15.76
C PHE A 148 6.89 -3.49 15.64
N GLN A 149 6.04 -4.51 15.81
CA GLN A 149 6.42 -5.92 15.65
C GLN A 149 6.94 -6.22 14.24
N PHE A 150 6.32 -5.62 13.22
CA PHE A 150 6.79 -5.72 11.83
C PHE A 150 8.20 -5.13 11.69
N VAL A 151 8.41 -3.92 12.17
CA VAL A 151 9.70 -3.22 12.13
C VAL A 151 10.77 -4.05 12.84
N GLU A 152 10.49 -4.54 14.04
CA GLU A 152 11.44 -5.33 14.83
C GLU A 152 11.82 -6.65 14.14
N ALA A 153 10.83 -7.34 13.54
CA ALA A 153 11.05 -8.61 12.86
C ALA A 153 11.76 -8.47 11.50
N ALA A 154 11.50 -7.38 10.76
CA ALA A 154 12.01 -7.17 9.41
C ALA A 154 13.38 -6.47 9.39
N THR A 155 13.63 -5.51 10.28
CA THR A 155 14.85 -4.66 10.27
C THR A 155 16.18 -5.44 10.33
N PRO A 156 16.29 -6.62 10.97
CA PRO A 156 17.52 -7.42 10.89
C PRO A 156 17.96 -7.81 9.47
N MET A 157 17.07 -7.71 8.48
CA MET A 157 17.40 -7.96 7.07
C MET A 157 17.89 -6.71 6.32
N LEU A 158 17.90 -5.54 6.97
CA LEU A 158 18.41 -4.30 6.37
C LEU A 158 19.89 -4.46 6.00
N GLY A 159 20.23 -4.07 4.76
CA GLY A 159 21.57 -4.24 4.21
C GLY A 159 21.89 -5.67 3.72
N ILE A 160 21.01 -6.65 3.98
CA ILE A 160 21.13 -8.02 3.42
C ILE A 160 20.33 -8.12 2.10
N VAL A 161 19.17 -7.47 2.07
CA VAL A 161 18.29 -7.43 0.89
C VAL A 161 18.26 -6.02 0.31
N GLN A 162 18.08 -5.92 -1.00
CA GLN A 162 17.85 -4.65 -1.66
C GLN A 162 16.36 -4.32 -1.60
N LEU A 163 16.03 -3.16 -1.05
CA LEU A 163 14.66 -2.68 -0.91
C LEU A 163 14.53 -1.27 -1.48
N PRO A 164 13.34 -0.91 -1.99
CA PRO A 164 13.07 0.49 -2.34
C PRO A 164 13.16 1.35 -1.07
N LEU A 165 13.51 2.62 -1.27
CA LEU A 165 13.36 3.62 -0.22
C LEU A 165 11.91 4.13 -0.20
N ALA A 166 11.39 4.42 0.99
CA ALA A 166 10.10 5.11 1.09
C ALA A 166 10.18 6.51 0.49
N ASN A 167 9.06 6.99 -0.08
CA ASN A 167 8.98 8.37 -0.52
C ASN A 167 9.04 9.34 0.70
N PRO A 168 9.72 10.50 0.56
CA PRO A 168 10.37 10.99 -0.66
C PRO A 168 11.82 10.54 -0.88
N PHE A 169 12.42 9.72 -0.03
CA PHE A 169 13.87 9.41 -0.02
C PHE A 169 14.40 8.72 -1.28
N GLY A 170 13.53 8.08 -2.05
CA GLY A 170 13.86 7.43 -3.32
C GLY A 170 13.71 8.36 -4.53
N LEU A 171 13.30 9.63 -4.35
CA LEU A 171 13.04 10.55 -5.45
C LEU A 171 14.28 11.39 -5.77
N PRO A 172 14.47 11.79 -7.05
CA PRO A 172 15.43 12.84 -7.42
C PRO A 172 15.18 14.14 -6.66
N ASP A 173 16.24 14.92 -6.42
CA ASP A 173 16.18 16.15 -5.62
C ASP A 173 15.25 17.22 -6.20
N ASP A 174 15.07 17.24 -7.53
CA ASP A 174 14.19 18.17 -8.26
C ASP A 174 12.74 17.68 -8.37
N GLN A 175 12.43 16.49 -7.87
CA GLN A 175 11.11 15.87 -7.99
C GLN A 175 10.39 15.84 -6.63
N LEU A 176 9.35 16.65 -6.48
CA LEU A 176 8.57 16.71 -5.24
C LEU A 176 7.74 15.44 -5.00
N TRP A 177 7.14 14.89 -6.04
CA TRP A 177 6.19 13.80 -5.98
C TRP A 177 6.70 12.53 -6.66
N PRO A 178 6.39 11.35 -6.13
CA PRO A 178 6.57 10.12 -6.88
C PRO A 178 5.65 10.08 -8.10
N THR A 179 5.95 9.21 -9.06
CA THR A 179 4.98 8.89 -10.10
C THR A 179 3.67 8.47 -9.43
N PRO A 180 2.53 9.08 -9.79
CA PRO A 180 1.25 8.73 -9.19
C PRO A 180 0.96 7.25 -9.25
N HIS A 181 0.42 6.72 -8.17
CA HIS A 181 0.13 5.29 -8.07
C HIS A 181 -1.03 4.86 -8.99
N ASP A 182 -1.98 5.74 -9.28
CA ASP A 182 -3.03 5.51 -10.29
C ASP A 182 -2.81 6.44 -11.48
N LEU A 183 -3.04 5.90 -12.69
CA LEU A 183 -2.85 6.63 -13.95
C LEU A 183 -3.84 7.79 -14.13
N ARG A 184 -4.92 7.84 -13.34
CA ARG A 184 -5.88 8.93 -13.38
C ARG A 184 -5.38 10.21 -12.68
N PHE A 185 -4.39 10.09 -11.80
CA PHE A 185 -3.87 11.25 -11.07
C PHE A 185 -2.87 12.03 -11.90
N ASP A 186 -3.14 13.31 -12.08
CA ASP A 186 -2.25 14.27 -12.74
C ASP A 186 -1.85 15.38 -11.77
N PHE A 187 -0.62 15.32 -11.28
CA PHE A 187 -0.07 16.29 -10.34
C PHE A 187 0.45 17.57 -11.02
N SER A 188 0.30 17.70 -12.35
CA SER A 188 0.56 18.93 -13.08
C SER A 188 -0.63 19.90 -13.09
N LEU A 189 -1.81 19.45 -12.65
CA LEU A 189 -3.04 20.25 -12.64
C LEU A 189 -2.89 21.45 -11.68
N PRO A 190 -3.33 22.66 -12.12
CA PRO A 190 -3.23 23.88 -11.32
C PRO A 190 -4.24 23.93 -10.18
N GLY A 191 -4.03 24.83 -9.20
CA GLY A 191 -4.94 25.06 -8.08
C GLY A 191 -4.59 24.30 -6.79
N ALA A 192 -3.49 23.54 -6.80
CA ALA A 192 -3.01 22.79 -5.64
C ALA A 192 -1.64 23.31 -5.15
N GLU A 193 -1.24 24.52 -5.52
CA GLU A 193 0.06 25.10 -5.19
C GLU A 193 0.31 25.17 -3.68
N TRP A 194 -0.73 25.42 -2.88
CA TRP A 194 -0.63 25.44 -1.43
C TRP A 194 -0.29 24.06 -0.83
N ILE A 195 -0.74 22.96 -1.46
CA ILE A 195 -0.37 21.60 -1.07
C ILE A 195 1.10 21.35 -1.39
N ASP A 196 1.55 21.77 -2.57
CA ASP A 196 2.94 21.62 -3.02
C ASP A 196 3.91 22.40 -2.13
N GLU A 197 3.53 23.59 -1.65
CA GLU A 197 4.33 24.39 -0.72
C GLU A 197 4.51 23.67 0.62
N LEU A 198 3.43 23.19 1.23
CA LEU A 198 3.51 22.41 2.47
C LEU A 198 4.34 21.12 2.31
N ALA A 199 4.19 20.44 1.18
CA ALA A 199 4.97 19.25 0.89
C ALA A 199 6.47 19.55 0.69
N LYS A 200 6.83 20.70 0.09
CA LYS A 200 8.23 21.13 -0.06
C LYS A 200 8.87 21.42 1.30
N ASP A 201 8.14 22.10 2.18
CA ASP A 201 8.62 22.41 3.52
C ASP A 201 8.83 21.11 4.32
N ALA A 202 7.86 20.21 4.30
CA ALA A 202 7.98 18.90 4.93
C ALA A 202 9.15 18.10 4.34
N ARG A 203 9.30 18.04 3.03
CA ARG A 203 10.42 17.36 2.37
C ARG A 203 11.76 17.90 2.81
N SER A 204 11.91 19.22 2.93
CA SER A 204 13.16 19.83 3.38
C SER A 204 13.60 19.32 4.76
N ILE A 205 12.64 19.06 5.66
CA ILE A 205 12.90 18.47 6.99
C ILE A 205 13.29 17.00 6.83
N LEU A 206 12.57 16.25 6.00
CA LEU A 206 12.81 14.82 5.76
C LEU A 206 14.20 14.57 5.16
N ASP A 207 14.63 15.37 4.19
CA ASP A 207 15.93 15.24 3.52
C ASP A 207 17.12 15.41 4.49
N LEU A 208 16.95 16.23 5.54
CA LEU A 208 17.96 16.37 6.60
C LEU A 208 18.14 15.10 7.44
N SER A 209 17.24 14.13 7.32
CA SER A 209 17.22 12.90 8.11
C SER A 209 17.78 11.67 7.38
N ALA A 210 18.26 11.81 6.17
CA ALA A 210 18.78 10.69 5.35
C ALA A 210 19.90 9.87 6.08
N SER A 211 20.45 10.38 7.19
CA SER A 211 21.39 9.71 8.08
C SER A 211 20.75 9.11 9.34
N GLY A 212 19.42 9.10 9.47
CA GLY A 212 18.70 8.55 10.62
C GLY A 212 18.77 7.02 10.71
N SER A 213 18.29 6.46 11.83
CA SER A 213 18.16 5.01 11.99
C SER A 213 17.16 4.44 11.00
N MET A 214 17.67 3.80 9.95
CA MET A 214 16.84 3.14 8.96
C MET A 214 16.25 1.84 9.51
N VAL A 215 15.02 1.57 9.13
CA VAL A 215 14.29 0.33 9.42
C VAL A 215 13.69 -0.24 8.13
N ILE A 216 13.25 -1.50 8.19
CA ILE A 216 12.36 -2.05 7.18
C ILE A 216 10.94 -1.91 7.72
N GLY A 217 10.08 -1.25 6.95
CA GLY A 217 8.69 -1.00 7.30
C GLY A 217 7.72 -1.25 6.15
N HIS A 218 6.43 -1.25 6.49
CA HIS A 218 5.33 -1.32 5.53
C HIS A 218 4.74 0.09 5.37
N ALA A 219 5.06 0.76 4.27
CA ALA A 219 4.71 2.18 4.06
C ALA A 219 3.19 2.44 3.86
N ASP A 220 2.41 1.40 3.59
CA ASP A 220 0.95 1.47 3.48
C ASP A 220 0.25 0.70 4.62
N TRP A 221 0.68 0.97 5.88
CA TRP A 221 0.14 0.36 7.08
C TRP A 221 -1.24 0.92 7.41
N ARG A 222 -2.29 0.27 6.91
CA ARG A 222 -3.69 0.67 7.07
C ARG A 222 -4.62 -0.53 7.16
N ILE A 223 -5.81 -0.31 7.74
CA ILE A 223 -6.74 -1.40 8.04
C ILE A 223 -7.19 -2.18 6.79
N GLU A 224 -7.24 -1.56 5.62
CA GLU A 224 -7.56 -2.24 4.37
C GLU A 224 -6.59 -3.40 4.09
N ASN A 225 -5.32 -3.24 4.43
CA ASN A 225 -4.24 -4.19 4.23
C ASN A 225 -4.06 -5.19 5.39
N LEU A 226 -4.91 -5.12 6.40
CA LEU A 226 -4.76 -5.92 7.62
C LEU A 226 -6.02 -6.74 7.90
N ARG A 227 -5.83 -7.89 8.55
CA ARG A 227 -6.92 -8.66 9.16
C ARG A 227 -6.57 -8.98 10.60
N MET A 228 -7.59 -8.96 11.44
CA MET A 228 -7.42 -9.19 12.86
C MET A 228 -8.23 -10.40 13.31
N ASP A 229 -7.71 -11.09 14.32
CA ASP A 229 -8.44 -12.04 15.13
C ASP A 229 -8.34 -11.57 16.58
N ARG A 230 -9.48 -11.15 17.16
CA ARG A 230 -9.59 -10.61 18.53
C ARG A 230 -8.63 -9.45 18.78
N SER A 231 -7.42 -9.75 19.26
CA SER A 231 -6.44 -8.75 19.71
C SER A 231 -5.08 -8.87 18.98
N ALA A 232 -5.05 -9.50 17.83
CA ALA A 232 -3.84 -9.69 17.05
C ALA A 232 -4.07 -9.45 15.56
N VAL A 233 -3.05 -8.90 14.88
CA VAL A 233 -2.99 -8.90 13.41
C VAL A 233 -2.65 -10.31 12.96
N VAL A 234 -3.51 -10.92 12.14
CA VAL A 234 -3.37 -12.29 11.66
C VAL A 234 -3.11 -12.41 10.16
N ALA A 235 -3.25 -11.32 9.41
CA ALA A 235 -2.77 -11.22 8.05
C ALA A 235 -2.35 -9.80 7.71
N ILE A 236 -1.25 -9.66 6.97
CA ILE A 236 -0.74 -8.43 6.41
C ILE A 236 -0.65 -8.62 4.91
N PHE A 237 -1.33 -7.75 4.17
CA PHE A 237 -1.37 -7.76 2.70
C PHE A 237 -0.56 -6.60 2.13
N ASP A 238 -0.51 -6.52 0.81
CA ASP A 238 0.12 -5.45 0.04
C ASP A 238 1.61 -5.23 0.35
N TRP A 239 2.35 -6.36 0.34
CA TRP A 239 3.78 -6.41 0.63
C TRP A 239 4.65 -5.56 -0.30
N ASP A 240 4.11 -5.13 -1.44
CA ASP A 240 4.77 -4.22 -2.38
C ASP A 240 5.12 -2.87 -1.74
N SER A 241 4.42 -2.54 -0.65
CA SER A 241 4.66 -1.34 0.17
C SER A 241 5.81 -1.49 1.19
N VAL A 242 6.50 -2.65 1.21
CA VAL A 242 7.65 -2.85 2.09
C VAL A 242 8.86 -2.09 1.55
N CYS A 243 9.47 -1.29 2.40
CA CYS A 243 10.56 -0.38 2.04
C CYS A 243 11.55 -0.16 3.19
N ALA A 244 12.67 0.46 2.87
CA ALA A 244 13.60 0.99 3.87
C ALA A 244 13.33 2.49 4.08
N CYS A 245 13.21 2.93 5.34
CA CYS A 245 12.98 4.33 5.71
C CYS A 245 13.40 4.62 7.15
N PRO A 246 13.55 5.89 7.56
CA PRO A 246 13.67 6.23 8.96
C PRO A 246 12.39 5.82 9.73
N GLU A 247 12.56 5.24 10.93
CA GLU A 247 11.44 4.74 11.73
C GLU A 247 10.39 5.82 12.05
N ALA A 248 10.84 7.03 12.37
CA ALA A 248 9.96 8.16 12.66
C ALA A 248 9.07 8.53 11.45
N VAL A 249 9.64 8.45 10.24
CA VAL A 249 8.90 8.72 8.98
C VAL A 249 7.83 7.67 8.73
N LEU A 250 8.16 6.40 8.93
CA LEU A 250 7.20 5.31 8.80
C LEU A 250 5.99 5.51 9.73
N VAL A 251 6.27 5.82 11.01
CA VAL A 251 5.22 6.00 12.03
C VAL A 251 4.39 7.26 11.76
N GLY A 252 5.03 8.36 11.37
CA GLY A 252 4.34 9.59 10.99
C GLY A 252 3.37 9.35 9.83
N ALA A 253 3.84 8.72 8.75
CA ALA A 253 2.98 8.40 7.61
C ALA A 253 1.82 7.45 7.99
N ALA A 254 2.08 6.40 8.76
CA ALA A 254 1.06 5.46 9.19
C ALA A 254 0.00 6.13 10.07
N SER A 255 0.38 7.04 10.97
CA SER A 255 -0.51 7.66 11.94
C SER A 255 -1.64 8.49 11.32
N VAL A 256 -1.49 8.95 10.09
CA VAL A 256 -2.50 9.77 9.40
C VAL A 256 -3.34 9.00 8.38
N HIS A 257 -3.13 7.69 8.25
CA HIS A 257 -3.95 6.88 7.34
C HIS A 257 -4.18 5.42 7.77
N PHE A 258 -3.85 5.05 9.02
CA PHE A 258 -4.09 3.68 9.52
C PHE A 258 -5.56 3.25 9.48
N THR A 259 -6.50 4.21 9.51
CA THR A 259 -7.95 3.98 9.45
C THR A 259 -8.47 3.75 8.03
N THR A 260 -7.66 4.04 7.01
CA THR A 260 -8.12 4.05 5.63
C THR A 260 -8.50 2.65 5.12
N ASP A 261 -9.75 2.52 4.68
CA ASP A 261 -10.29 1.38 3.92
C ASP A 261 -11.23 1.90 2.83
N TRP A 262 -10.74 2.02 1.61
CA TRP A 262 -11.54 2.50 0.47
C TRP A 262 -12.62 1.50 0.03
N SER A 263 -12.56 0.27 0.51
CA SER A 263 -13.55 -0.76 0.19
C SER A 263 -14.71 -0.81 1.19
N ASP A 264 -14.67 0.00 2.26
CA ASP A 264 -15.72 0.13 3.28
C ASP A 264 -16.20 1.57 3.39
N SER A 265 -17.32 1.86 2.76
CA SER A 265 -17.94 3.20 2.82
C SER A 265 -18.71 3.47 4.13
N SER A 266 -18.79 2.51 5.04
CA SER A 266 -19.52 2.66 6.32
C SER A 266 -18.66 3.26 7.43
N THR A 267 -17.34 3.27 7.25
CA THR A 267 -16.37 3.78 8.23
C THR A 267 -15.64 4.99 7.65
N ASP A 268 -15.40 6.02 8.45
CA ASP A 268 -14.60 7.17 8.05
C ASP A 268 -13.18 6.69 7.69
N PRO A 269 -12.67 6.95 6.47
CA PRO A 269 -11.32 6.52 6.10
C PRO A 269 -10.21 7.35 6.76
N PHE A 270 -10.54 8.42 7.47
CA PHE A 270 -9.57 9.36 8.02
C PHE A 270 -9.55 9.33 9.56
N PRO A 271 -8.35 9.25 10.18
CA PRO A 271 -8.23 9.40 11.60
C PRO A 271 -8.41 10.87 12.02
N SER A 272 -9.01 11.11 13.19
CA SER A 272 -8.95 12.42 13.80
C SER A 272 -7.52 12.77 14.26
N PRO A 273 -7.18 14.05 14.50
CA PRO A 273 -5.89 14.46 15.05
C PRO A 273 -5.55 13.77 16.39
N ASP A 274 -6.55 13.56 17.25
CA ASP A 274 -6.38 12.85 18.53
C ASP A 274 -6.04 11.36 18.30
N GLU A 275 -6.66 10.71 17.33
CA GLU A 275 -6.37 9.32 16.99
C GLU A 275 -4.98 9.17 16.37
N SER A 276 -4.57 10.11 15.52
CA SER A 276 -3.22 10.14 14.97
C SER A 276 -2.16 10.29 16.07
N SER A 277 -2.38 11.20 17.02
CA SER A 277 -1.50 11.41 18.17
C SER A 277 -1.47 10.19 19.11
N ALA A 278 -2.62 9.55 19.31
CA ALA A 278 -2.73 8.34 20.11
C ALA A 278 -2.00 7.16 19.44
N PHE A 279 -2.11 7.00 18.12
CA PHE A 279 -1.39 5.95 17.38
C PHE A 279 0.13 6.06 17.58
N ILE A 280 0.70 7.28 17.48
CA ILE A 280 2.12 7.53 17.73
C ILE A 280 2.50 7.15 19.16
N SER A 281 1.69 7.57 20.15
CA SER A 281 1.94 7.28 21.56
C SER A 281 1.88 5.77 21.86
N GLU A 282 0.92 5.07 21.25
CA GLU A 282 0.75 3.61 21.37
C GLU A 282 1.88 2.84 20.68
N TYR A 283 2.43 3.36 19.56
CA TYR A 283 3.63 2.83 18.94
C TYR A 283 4.86 3.01 19.86
N GLU A 284 5.04 4.21 20.44
CA GLU A 284 6.12 4.49 21.41
C GLU A 284 6.02 3.58 22.64
N GLU A 285 4.81 3.30 23.11
CA GLU A 285 4.55 2.36 24.22
C GLU A 285 4.97 0.94 23.85
N ALA A 286 4.58 0.43 22.70
CA ALA A 286 4.97 -0.88 22.22
C ALA A 286 6.50 -1.00 22.01
N ARG A 287 7.12 0.06 21.55
CA ARG A 287 8.57 0.20 21.35
C ARG A 287 9.34 0.30 22.67
N GLY A 288 8.68 0.64 23.78
CA GLY A 288 9.31 0.84 25.10
C GLY A 288 10.14 2.12 25.23
N ARG A 289 10.11 3.02 24.25
CA ARG A 289 10.84 4.32 24.27
C ARG A 289 10.13 5.36 23.41
N ARG A 290 10.21 6.63 23.84
CA ARG A 290 9.68 7.77 23.08
C ARG A 290 10.64 8.19 21.97
N PHE A 291 10.11 8.83 20.95
CA PHE A 291 10.89 9.53 19.96
C PHE A 291 11.60 10.75 20.59
N ALA A 292 12.86 10.97 20.21
CA ALA A 292 13.58 12.19 20.57
C ALA A 292 13.00 13.41 19.86
N SER A 293 13.33 14.62 20.28
CA SER A 293 12.76 15.85 19.69
C SER A 293 12.97 15.92 18.18
N ARG A 294 14.15 15.55 17.68
CA ARG A 294 14.44 15.51 16.24
C ARG A 294 13.58 14.47 15.50
N ASP A 295 13.34 13.30 16.10
CA ASP A 295 12.50 12.28 15.49
C ASP A 295 11.02 12.73 15.44
N ARG A 296 10.58 13.55 16.41
CA ARG A 296 9.22 14.13 16.41
C ARG A 296 9.02 15.11 15.25
N GLU A 297 10.02 15.93 14.95
CA GLU A 297 10.00 16.79 13.76
C GLU A 297 9.87 15.98 12.48
N LEU A 298 10.50 14.80 12.42
CA LEU A 298 10.39 13.88 11.29
C LEU A 298 9.01 13.21 11.22
N VAL A 299 8.41 12.85 12.37
CA VAL A 299 7.04 12.32 12.44
C VAL A 299 6.07 13.35 11.87
N GLU A 300 6.15 14.62 12.30
CA GLU A 300 5.27 15.70 11.82
C GLU A 300 5.48 15.99 10.33
N ALA A 301 6.71 16.07 9.87
CA ALA A 301 7.01 16.25 8.45
C ALA A 301 6.49 15.09 7.59
N ALA A 302 6.60 13.86 8.08
CA ALA A 302 6.07 12.69 7.37
C ALA A 302 4.54 12.68 7.32
N GLN A 303 3.86 13.11 8.39
CA GLN A 303 2.41 13.30 8.41
C GLN A 303 1.99 14.31 7.32
N ILE A 304 2.62 15.48 7.31
CA ILE A 304 2.33 16.56 6.34
C ILE A 304 2.57 16.05 4.92
N TYR A 305 3.72 15.45 4.63
CA TYR A 305 4.04 14.95 3.29
C TYR A 305 3.05 13.85 2.83
N ARG A 306 2.68 12.93 3.73
CA ARG A 306 1.71 11.86 3.41
C ARG A 306 0.31 12.41 3.13
N LEU A 307 -0.15 13.36 3.95
CA LEU A 307 -1.44 14.03 3.76
C LEU A 307 -1.45 14.87 2.47
N ALA A 308 -0.36 15.59 2.20
CA ALA A 308 -0.22 16.38 0.99
C ALA A 308 -0.27 15.52 -0.28
N TYR A 309 0.37 14.33 -0.28
CA TYR A 309 0.25 13.38 -1.38
C TYR A 309 -1.21 12.92 -1.59
N GLY A 310 -1.91 12.58 -0.52
CA GLY A 310 -3.33 12.23 -0.59
C GLY A 310 -4.19 13.37 -1.11
N ALA A 311 -3.95 14.60 -0.62
CA ALA A 311 -4.66 15.80 -1.06
C ALA A 311 -4.41 16.12 -2.55
N ARG A 312 -3.22 15.82 -3.09
CA ARG A 312 -2.96 15.93 -4.55
C ARG A 312 -3.76 14.90 -5.35
N CYS A 313 -3.92 13.67 -4.83
CA CYS A 313 -4.79 12.67 -5.45
C CYS A 313 -6.26 13.13 -5.45
N GLU A 314 -6.76 13.63 -4.31
CA GLU A 314 -8.13 14.18 -4.19
C GLU A 314 -8.34 15.36 -5.13
N HIS A 315 -7.36 16.26 -5.25
CA HIS A 315 -7.43 17.38 -6.18
C HIS A 315 -7.56 16.91 -7.64
N SER A 316 -6.80 15.89 -8.06
CA SER A 316 -6.93 15.30 -9.39
C SER A 316 -8.31 14.69 -9.62
N ASP A 317 -8.81 13.91 -8.65
CA ASP A 317 -10.13 13.28 -8.74
C ASP A 317 -11.26 14.33 -8.79
N SER A 318 -11.14 15.44 -8.06
CA SER A 318 -12.14 16.51 -8.06
C SER A 318 -12.26 17.18 -9.42
N LEU A 319 -11.13 17.44 -10.09
CA LEU A 319 -11.12 18.03 -11.43
C LEU A 319 -11.67 17.07 -12.50
N LEU A 320 -11.64 15.77 -12.23
CA LEU A 320 -12.30 14.76 -13.07
C LEU A 320 -13.79 14.58 -12.74
N GLY A 321 -14.31 15.26 -11.71
CA GLY A 321 -15.70 15.12 -11.26
C GLY A 321 -15.98 13.80 -10.54
N LEU A 322 -14.96 13.09 -10.11
CA LEU A 322 -15.07 11.80 -9.40
C LEU A 322 -15.37 11.97 -7.91
N PHE A 323 -14.97 13.11 -7.34
CA PHE A 323 -15.27 13.50 -5.96
C PHE A 323 -15.88 14.90 -5.94
N PRO A 324 -17.17 15.05 -5.59
CA PRO A 324 -17.85 16.36 -5.60
C PRO A 324 -17.40 17.29 -4.45
N ASP A 325 -16.79 16.77 -3.38
CA ASP A 325 -16.47 17.53 -2.17
C ASP A 325 -15.05 18.12 -2.14
N ALA A 326 -14.55 18.57 -3.29
CA ALA A 326 -13.25 19.26 -3.38
C ALA A 326 -13.17 20.59 -2.58
N ASP A 327 -14.25 20.99 -1.94
CA ASP A 327 -14.33 22.24 -1.15
C ASP A 327 -13.56 22.16 0.20
N GLY A 328 -12.96 20.98 0.51
CA GLY A 328 -11.95 20.86 1.56
C GLY A 328 -12.51 20.78 2.99
N GLU A 329 -13.76 20.40 3.17
CA GLU A 329 -14.32 20.14 4.50
C GLU A 329 -14.06 18.70 5.00
N SER A 330 -13.74 17.78 4.10
CA SER A 330 -13.38 16.38 4.41
C SER A 330 -12.16 15.93 3.64
N GLY A 331 -11.58 14.78 3.98
CA GLY A 331 -10.48 14.18 3.24
C GLY A 331 -9.08 14.58 3.68
N PHE A 332 -8.09 14.20 2.89
CA PHE A 332 -6.68 14.51 3.14
C PHE A 332 -6.40 16.01 3.14
N ALA A 333 -7.04 16.77 2.25
CA ALA A 333 -6.89 18.21 2.19
C ALA A 333 -7.38 18.91 3.47
N ALA A 334 -8.50 18.47 4.03
CA ALA A 334 -9.02 18.99 5.28
C ALA A 334 -8.10 18.67 6.47
N LEU A 335 -7.63 17.42 6.57
CA LEU A 335 -6.67 17.01 7.59
C LEU A 335 -5.37 17.81 7.49
N LEU A 336 -4.83 17.99 6.28
CA LEU A 336 -3.62 18.76 6.04
C LEU A 336 -3.77 20.20 6.56
N ARG A 337 -4.88 20.88 6.27
CA ARG A 337 -5.17 22.23 6.79
C ARG A 337 -5.25 22.23 8.31
N SER A 338 -5.90 21.26 8.93
CA SER A 338 -6.06 21.19 10.38
C SER A 338 -4.74 21.02 11.13
N MET A 339 -3.72 20.44 10.50
CA MET A 339 -2.40 20.25 11.09
C MET A 339 -1.46 21.45 10.88
N THR A 340 -1.80 22.36 9.97
CA THR A 340 -0.93 23.49 9.59
C THR A 340 -1.47 24.84 10.03
N THR A 341 -2.63 24.88 10.69
CA THR A 341 -3.24 26.05 11.37
C THR A 341 -2.96 26.00 12.86
#